data_c0f5de9092783a6c78fcc4b44d6d6962
#
_entry.id   c0f5de9092783a6c78fcc4b44d6d6962
#
_cell.length_a   1.000
_cell.length_b   1.000
_cell.length_c   1.000
_cell.angle_alpha   90.00
_cell.angle_beta   90.00
_cell.angle_gamma   90.00
#
_symmetry.space_group_name_H-M   'P 1'
#
loop_
_entity.id
_entity.type
_entity.pdbx_description
1 polymer ?
#
loop_
_entity_poly.entity_id
_entity_poly.type
_entity_poly.pdbx_seq_one_letter_code
_entity_poly.pdbx_strand_id
1 'polypeptide(L)'
;MAYFFSSESVSEGHPDKVADQISDAILDQFLAYDPTARVACETFVTTGQVVIMGEVRSEVYIDLQTIARNTIKKIGYTKAEYQFDGDSCGILTAIHEQSQDINRGVDRESDDDQGAGDQGMMFGYATNETESLMPVSLDLAHLLMRTLAQIRKEGKVMTYLRPDAKSQVTVQYSDEGIPERIDTIVVSTQHDEFADDQTMQDTIRHDVINILIPRVKEQIHSSKVLALFGDDIKYYVNPTGKFVIGGPHGDTGLTGRKIIVDTYGGKGAHGGGAFSGKDSSKVDRSAAYAARHIAKNMVAAGVSDEMLVQVSYAIGIAKPMNIYVNTYGRSKVGMSDGEIAKKIEELFDLRPKAIERTLKLRQPMYVETAAYGHMGRKPEIKKKTFTSHYHETKTIDVELFTWEKLDRVEDIRQAFGLS
;
A
#
# COMPACT_ATOMS: atom_id res chain seq x y z
N MET A 1 0.72 -5.00 32.25
CA MET A 1 0.84 -3.51 32.14
C MET A 1 0.50 -3.11 30.71
N ALA A 2 -0.26 -2.04 30.54
CA ALA A 2 -0.55 -1.52 29.20
C ALA A 2 0.74 -1.18 28.42
N TYR A 3 0.74 -1.39 27.11
CA TYR A 3 1.87 -1.03 26.24
C TYR A 3 1.42 -0.08 25.13
N PHE A 4 2.37 0.64 24.56
CA PHE A 4 2.12 1.56 23.45
C PHE A 4 2.66 1.00 22.16
N PHE A 5 1.89 1.20 21.07
CA PHE A 5 2.33 0.85 19.72
C PHE A 5 2.04 2.00 18.75
N SER A 6 2.99 2.31 17.90
CA SER A 6 2.92 3.40 16.93
C SER A 6 3.02 2.88 15.52
N SER A 7 2.18 3.42 14.63
CA SER A 7 2.32 3.26 13.18
C SER A 7 2.34 4.60 12.50
N GLU A 8 3.03 4.68 11.37
CA GLU A 8 3.11 5.89 10.55
C GLU A 8 2.47 5.70 9.18
N SER A 9 2.10 6.80 8.57
CA SER A 9 1.71 6.88 7.17
C SER A 9 2.27 8.15 6.54
N VAL A 10 2.33 8.15 5.21
CA VAL A 10 2.75 9.30 4.43
C VAL A 10 1.73 9.62 3.34
N SER A 11 1.70 10.89 2.90
CA SER A 11 0.82 11.32 1.83
C SER A 11 1.28 10.82 0.46
N GLU A 12 0.40 10.92 -0.54
CA GLU A 12 0.73 10.68 -1.95
C GLU A 12 1.85 11.57 -2.47
N GLY A 13 2.10 12.73 -1.84
CA GLY A 13 3.15 13.67 -2.20
C GLY A 13 4.50 13.41 -1.52
N HIS A 14 4.60 12.45 -0.61
CA HIS A 14 5.89 12.04 -0.05
C HIS A 14 6.81 11.52 -1.17
N PRO A 15 8.12 11.87 -1.19
CA PRO A 15 9.01 11.51 -2.29
C PRO A 15 9.00 10.03 -2.67
N ASP A 16 9.09 9.12 -1.68
CA ASP A 16 9.03 7.68 -1.95
C ASP A 16 7.69 7.25 -2.55
N LYS A 17 6.57 7.87 -2.13
CA LYS A 17 5.24 7.56 -2.69
C LYS A 17 5.02 8.20 -4.06
N VAL A 18 5.68 9.30 -4.37
CA VAL A 18 5.75 9.82 -5.75
C VAL A 18 6.42 8.80 -6.67
N ALA A 19 7.56 8.24 -6.22
CA ALA A 19 8.28 7.20 -6.97
C ALA A 19 7.43 5.94 -7.18
N ASP A 20 6.77 5.44 -6.11
CA ASP A 20 5.87 4.28 -6.19
C ASP A 20 4.71 4.51 -7.16
N GLN A 21 4.08 5.68 -7.13
CA GLN A 21 2.97 6.00 -8.02
C GLN A 21 3.39 6.10 -9.49
N ILE A 22 4.58 6.62 -9.77
CA ILE A 22 5.12 6.66 -11.15
C ILE A 22 5.37 5.23 -11.64
N SER A 23 6.03 4.39 -10.84
CA SER A 23 6.32 3.00 -11.19
C SER A 23 5.05 2.17 -11.43
N ASP A 24 4.03 2.32 -10.58
CA ASP A 24 2.75 1.61 -10.75
C ASP A 24 1.89 2.20 -11.89
N ALA A 25 1.96 3.49 -12.18
CA ALA A 25 1.30 4.08 -13.36
C ALA A 25 1.89 3.55 -14.67
N ILE A 26 3.20 3.33 -14.70
CA ILE A 26 3.89 2.72 -15.86
C ILE A 26 3.47 1.25 -16.00
N LEU A 27 3.45 0.49 -14.91
CA LEU A 27 2.98 -0.90 -14.89
C LEU A 27 1.53 -1.00 -15.40
N ASP A 28 0.63 -0.16 -14.89
CA ASP A 28 -0.77 -0.14 -15.31
C ASP A 28 -0.94 0.17 -16.80
N GLN A 29 -0.12 1.10 -17.33
CA GLN A 29 -0.17 1.44 -18.75
C GLN A 29 0.27 0.25 -19.63
N PHE A 30 1.33 -0.48 -19.23
CA PHE A 30 1.71 -1.71 -19.92
C PHE A 30 0.58 -2.73 -19.91
N LEU A 31 0.05 -3.05 -18.71
CA LEU A 31 -1.00 -4.07 -18.56
C LEU A 31 -2.32 -3.72 -19.26
N ALA A 32 -2.62 -2.44 -19.42
CA ALA A 32 -3.80 -2.02 -20.19
C ALA A 32 -3.74 -2.41 -21.66
N TYR A 33 -2.55 -2.40 -22.27
CA TYR A 33 -2.36 -2.71 -23.69
C TYR A 33 -1.81 -4.12 -23.91
N ASP A 34 -1.00 -4.64 -22.98
CA ASP A 34 -0.44 -5.99 -22.97
C ASP A 34 -0.59 -6.64 -21.59
N PRO A 35 -1.69 -7.38 -21.33
CA PRO A 35 -1.89 -8.08 -20.07
C PRO A 35 -0.82 -9.13 -19.76
N THR A 36 0.01 -9.50 -20.75
CA THR A 36 1.10 -10.48 -20.58
C THR A 36 2.45 -9.82 -20.29
N ALA A 37 2.51 -8.50 -20.27
CA ALA A 37 3.72 -7.75 -19.98
C ALA A 37 4.39 -8.19 -18.69
N ARG A 38 5.72 -8.28 -18.73
CA ARG A 38 6.57 -8.49 -17.56
C ARG A 38 7.27 -7.17 -17.27
N VAL A 39 7.06 -6.64 -16.09
CA VAL A 39 7.53 -5.31 -15.70
C VAL A 39 8.20 -5.38 -14.33
N ALA A 40 9.41 -4.86 -14.25
CA ALA A 40 10.08 -4.53 -13.01
C ALA A 40 10.62 -3.10 -13.19
N CYS A 41 9.86 -2.12 -12.78
CA CYS A 41 10.14 -0.70 -12.99
C CYS A 41 10.34 0.01 -11.66
N GLU A 42 11.48 0.65 -11.50
CA GLU A 42 11.83 1.44 -10.33
C GLU A 42 12.00 2.91 -10.74
N THR A 43 11.61 3.79 -9.84
CA THR A 43 11.69 5.24 -10.05
C THR A 43 12.48 5.88 -8.91
N PHE A 44 13.34 6.81 -9.27
CA PHE A 44 14.04 7.70 -8.37
C PHE A 44 13.56 9.13 -8.62
N VAL A 45 13.30 9.90 -7.58
CA VAL A 45 12.90 11.30 -7.66
C VAL A 45 13.76 12.16 -6.73
N THR A 46 14.15 13.35 -7.19
CA THR A 46 14.89 14.35 -6.42
C THR A 46 14.56 15.73 -6.95
N THR A 47 15.25 16.78 -6.47
CA THR A 47 15.05 18.16 -6.95
C THR A 47 15.10 18.23 -8.47
N GLY A 48 13.99 18.64 -9.09
CA GLY A 48 13.89 18.88 -10.53
C GLY A 48 14.12 17.65 -11.44
N GLN A 49 14.19 16.42 -10.89
CA GLN A 49 14.59 15.25 -11.68
C GLN A 49 13.85 13.97 -11.29
N VAL A 50 13.56 13.16 -12.31
CA VAL A 50 13.03 11.79 -12.23
C VAL A 50 13.94 10.88 -13.06
N VAL A 51 14.27 9.71 -12.53
CA VAL A 51 14.96 8.64 -13.26
C VAL A 51 14.09 7.38 -13.17
N ILE A 52 13.72 6.84 -14.33
CA ILE A 52 12.91 5.61 -14.45
C ILE A 52 13.83 4.53 -15.00
N MET A 53 13.96 3.42 -14.27
CA MET A 53 14.88 2.34 -14.62
C MET A 53 14.25 0.97 -14.37
N GLY A 54 14.83 -0.06 -14.95
CA GLY A 54 14.37 -1.45 -14.74
C GLY A 54 14.30 -2.26 -16.01
N GLU A 55 13.57 -3.38 -15.95
CA GLU A 55 13.43 -4.33 -17.04
C GLU A 55 11.96 -4.50 -17.44
N VAL A 56 11.73 -4.51 -18.76
CA VAL A 56 10.40 -4.72 -19.32
C VAL A 56 10.47 -5.70 -20.49
N ARG A 57 9.53 -6.65 -20.50
CA ARG A 57 9.23 -7.47 -21.68
C ARG A 57 7.77 -7.26 -22.05
N SER A 58 7.52 -6.64 -23.20
CA SER A 58 6.18 -6.34 -23.70
C SER A 58 6.19 -6.18 -25.21
N GLU A 59 5.06 -6.45 -25.85
CA GLU A 59 4.84 -6.23 -27.28
C GLU A 59 4.40 -4.78 -27.59
N VAL A 60 4.21 -3.93 -26.57
CA VAL A 60 3.71 -2.56 -26.75
C VAL A 60 4.74 -1.53 -26.34
N TYR A 61 4.71 -0.40 -27.04
CA TYR A 61 5.46 0.79 -26.68
C TYR A 61 4.58 1.78 -25.92
N ILE A 62 5.10 2.35 -24.83
CA ILE A 62 4.43 3.38 -24.04
C ILE A 62 5.34 4.60 -23.83
N ASP A 63 4.72 5.78 -23.68
CA ASP A 63 5.45 7.02 -23.39
C ASP A 63 5.64 7.21 -21.89
N LEU A 64 6.78 6.73 -21.37
CA LEU A 64 7.16 6.78 -19.97
C LEU A 64 7.18 8.22 -19.43
N GLN A 65 7.66 9.18 -20.22
CA GLN A 65 7.77 10.57 -19.78
C GLN A 65 6.41 11.21 -19.57
N THR A 66 5.49 11.03 -20.50
CA THR A 66 4.11 11.54 -20.37
C THR A 66 3.39 10.92 -19.17
N ILE A 67 3.56 9.63 -18.93
CA ILE A 67 2.96 8.95 -17.77
C ILE A 67 3.50 9.54 -16.47
N ALA A 68 4.81 9.68 -16.34
CA ALA A 68 5.43 10.26 -15.15
C ALA A 68 4.96 11.71 -14.91
N ARG A 69 4.96 12.57 -15.93
CA ARG A 69 4.48 13.95 -15.83
C ARG A 69 3.03 14.03 -15.36
N ASN A 70 2.16 13.23 -15.96
CA ASN A 70 0.76 13.19 -15.58
C ASN A 70 0.55 12.71 -14.14
N THR A 71 1.34 11.74 -13.70
CA THR A 71 1.32 11.24 -12.31
C THR A 71 1.75 12.34 -11.33
N ILE A 72 2.86 13.04 -11.61
CA ILE A 72 3.36 14.16 -10.79
C ILE A 72 2.31 15.27 -10.68
N LYS A 73 1.68 15.65 -11.80
CA LYS A 73 0.61 16.66 -11.81
C LYS A 73 -0.63 16.21 -11.02
N LYS A 74 -1.04 14.96 -11.16
CA LYS A 74 -2.19 14.38 -10.44
C LYS A 74 -1.96 14.39 -8.92
N ILE A 75 -0.73 14.17 -8.46
CA ILE A 75 -0.34 14.27 -7.04
C ILE A 75 -0.48 15.73 -6.56
N GLY A 76 -0.19 16.71 -7.41
CA GLY A 76 -0.31 18.13 -7.08
C GLY A 76 1.00 18.92 -7.16
N TYR A 77 2.06 18.34 -7.70
CA TYR A 77 3.29 19.05 -8.02
C TYR A 77 3.13 19.74 -9.38
N THR A 78 2.54 20.95 -9.34
CA THR A 78 2.15 21.73 -10.52
C THR A 78 2.75 23.15 -10.54
N LYS A 79 3.59 23.51 -9.55
CA LYS A 79 4.16 24.82 -9.42
C LYS A 79 5.69 24.74 -9.43
N ALA A 80 6.33 25.57 -10.25
CA ALA A 80 7.79 25.62 -10.36
C ALA A 80 8.48 25.99 -9.04
N GLU A 81 7.80 26.73 -8.16
CA GLU A 81 8.30 27.07 -6.84
C GLU A 81 8.52 25.86 -5.90
N TYR A 82 7.90 24.71 -6.21
CA TYR A 82 8.16 23.47 -5.49
C TYR A 82 9.49 22.82 -5.88
N GLN A 83 10.17 23.35 -6.91
CA GLN A 83 11.42 22.85 -7.49
C GLN A 83 11.37 21.37 -7.88
N PHE A 84 10.18 20.87 -8.04
CA PHE A 84 9.80 19.58 -8.59
C PHE A 84 8.36 19.70 -9.08
N ASP A 85 8.15 19.72 -10.39
CA ASP A 85 6.82 19.82 -10.97
C ASP A 85 6.72 19.02 -12.27
N GLY A 86 5.50 18.67 -12.66
CA GLY A 86 5.23 17.78 -13.79
C GLY A 86 5.55 18.38 -15.16
N ASP A 87 5.69 19.69 -15.28
CA ASP A 87 5.99 20.36 -16.56
C ASP A 87 7.48 20.57 -16.77
N SER A 88 8.25 20.92 -15.72
CA SER A 88 9.62 21.35 -15.86
C SER A 88 10.68 20.34 -15.42
N CYS A 89 10.35 19.32 -14.59
CA CYS A 89 11.35 18.36 -14.13
C CYS A 89 11.96 17.57 -15.31
N GLY A 90 13.27 17.29 -15.24
CA GLY A 90 13.97 16.40 -16.16
C GLY A 90 13.52 14.94 -15.93
N ILE A 91 13.26 14.20 -17.01
CA ILE A 91 12.92 12.76 -16.90
C ILE A 91 13.90 11.97 -17.74
N LEU A 92 14.68 11.10 -17.06
CA LEU A 92 15.61 10.16 -17.67
C LEU A 92 15.01 8.77 -17.63
N THR A 93 15.25 7.98 -18.67
CA THR A 93 14.78 6.59 -18.75
C THR A 93 15.93 5.65 -19.05
N ALA A 94 16.04 4.54 -18.30
CA ALA A 94 17.03 3.48 -18.48
C ALA A 94 16.31 2.12 -18.32
N ILE A 95 15.43 1.82 -19.28
CA ILE A 95 14.70 0.55 -19.34
C ILE A 95 15.40 -0.39 -20.29
N HIS A 96 15.58 -1.65 -19.86
CA HIS A 96 16.20 -2.72 -20.63
C HIS A 96 15.20 -3.87 -20.84
N GLU A 97 15.52 -4.78 -21.76
CA GLU A 97 14.80 -6.05 -21.89
C GLU A 97 15.13 -6.97 -20.71
N GLN A 98 14.12 -7.74 -20.25
CA GLN A 98 14.32 -8.72 -19.20
C GLN A 98 15.31 -9.81 -19.61
N SER A 99 16.21 -10.21 -18.70
CA SER A 99 17.19 -11.26 -18.92
C SER A 99 16.57 -12.58 -19.36
N GLN A 100 17.10 -13.20 -20.41
CA GLN A 100 16.67 -14.51 -20.91
C GLN A 100 16.93 -15.64 -19.89
N ASP A 101 17.93 -15.50 -19.03
CA ASP A 101 18.27 -16.52 -18.02
C ASP A 101 17.20 -16.62 -16.93
N ILE A 102 16.61 -15.50 -16.54
CA ILE A 102 15.47 -15.49 -15.59
C ILE A 102 14.26 -16.18 -16.23
N ASN A 103 13.99 -15.94 -17.51
CA ASN A 103 12.86 -16.53 -18.22
C ASN A 103 12.93 -18.07 -18.28
N ARG A 104 14.11 -18.65 -18.44
CA ARG A 104 14.30 -20.12 -18.47
C ARG A 104 13.91 -20.82 -17.18
N GLY A 105 14.06 -20.15 -16.04
CA GLY A 105 13.68 -20.69 -14.73
C GLY A 105 12.19 -20.58 -14.43
N VAL A 106 11.50 -19.63 -15.06
CA VAL A 106 10.10 -19.26 -14.77
C VAL A 106 9.13 -19.84 -15.77
N ASP A 107 9.43 -19.75 -17.09
CA ASP A 107 8.53 -20.22 -18.14
C ASP A 107 8.63 -21.75 -18.28
N ARG A 108 7.50 -22.46 -18.14
CA ARG A 108 7.35 -23.91 -18.28
C ARG A 108 6.36 -24.23 -19.39
N GLU A 109 6.36 -25.49 -19.87
CA GLU A 109 5.40 -25.98 -20.88
C GLU A 109 3.96 -25.89 -20.41
N SER A 110 3.71 -26.10 -19.13
CA SER A 110 2.40 -25.91 -18.49
C SER A 110 2.35 -24.60 -17.72
N ASP A 111 1.35 -23.78 -17.97
CA ASP A 111 1.09 -22.54 -17.23
C ASP A 111 0.98 -22.77 -15.71
N ASP A 112 0.39 -23.90 -15.29
CA ASP A 112 0.20 -24.22 -13.86
C ASP A 112 1.50 -24.58 -13.15
N ASP A 113 2.55 -24.94 -13.87
CA ASP A 113 3.88 -25.27 -13.35
C ASP A 113 4.87 -24.09 -13.43
N GLN A 114 4.41 -22.90 -13.79
CA GLN A 114 5.22 -21.69 -13.78
C GLN A 114 5.88 -21.53 -12.41
N GLY A 115 7.21 -21.54 -12.38
CA GLY A 115 7.99 -21.36 -11.16
C GLY A 115 7.92 -19.93 -10.63
N ALA A 116 8.24 -19.77 -9.35
CA ALA A 116 8.39 -18.45 -8.76
C ALA A 116 9.53 -17.69 -9.45
N GLY A 117 9.29 -16.40 -9.74
CA GLY A 117 10.27 -15.54 -10.43
C GLY A 117 11.48 -15.18 -9.58
N ASP A 118 11.40 -15.39 -8.25
CA ASP A 118 12.48 -15.18 -7.30
C ASP A 118 12.29 -16.07 -6.08
N GLN A 119 13.33 -16.19 -5.28
CA GLN A 119 13.25 -16.70 -3.91
C GLN A 119 12.72 -15.59 -2.98
N GLY A 120 12.11 -15.96 -1.86
CA GLY A 120 11.73 -14.99 -0.86
C GLY A 120 10.71 -15.52 0.14
N MET A 121 10.42 -14.70 1.12
CA MET A 121 9.36 -14.93 2.11
C MET A 121 8.42 -13.73 2.12
N MET A 122 7.12 -14.00 2.04
CA MET A 122 6.07 -12.99 2.00
C MET A 122 5.13 -13.20 3.16
N PHE A 123 4.57 -12.11 3.66
CA PHE A 123 3.74 -12.12 4.85
C PHE A 123 2.37 -11.52 4.57
N GLY A 124 1.37 -12.13 5.17
CA GLY A 124 0.03 -11.59 5.32
C GLY A 124 -0.31 -11.45 6.80
N TYR A 125 -1.02 -10.41 7.15
CA TYR A 125 -1.47 -10.17 8.52
C TYR A 125 -2.89 -9.65 8.53
N ALA A 126 -3.65 -10.01 9.57
CA ALA A 126 -4.97 -9.46 9.86
C ALA A 126 -5.21 -9.45 11.37
N THR A 127 -6.00 -8.49 11.83
CA THR A 127 -6.46 -8.37 13.23
C THR A 127 -7.87 -7.82 13.25
N ASN A 128 -8.67 -8.17 14.25
CA ASN A 128 -10.05 -7.73 14.39
C ASN A 128 -10.19 -6.33 15.06
N GLU A 129 -9.13 -5.53 15.03
CA GLU A 129 -9.13 -4.18 15.64
C GLU A 129 -10.01 -3.19 14.87
N THR A 130 -10.12 -3.34 13.55
CA THR A 130 -10.90 -2.46 12.66
C THR A 130 -11.80 -3.28 11.72
N GLU A 131 -12.76 -2.62 11.07
CA GLU A 131 -13.63 -3.25 10.06
C GLU A 131 -12.85 -3.74 8.83
N SER A 132 -11.75 -3.07 8.50
CA SER A 132 -10.84 -3.47 7.43
C SER A 132 -9.95 -4.66 7.80
N LEU A 133 -10.01 -5.13 9.06
CA LEU A 133 -9.14 -6.14 9.65
C LEU A 133 -7.66 -5.74 9.58
N MET A 134 -7.39 -4.47 9.88
CA MET A 134 -6.06 -3.85 9.96
C MET A 134 -5.76 -3.36 11.37
N PRO A 135 -4.46 -3.17 11.71
CA PRO A 135 -4.07 -2.50 12.95
C PRO A 135 -4.65 -1.08 13.01
N VAL A 136 -5.32 -0.74 14.10
CA VAL A 136 -6.00 0.55 14.24
C VAL A 136 -5.03 1.75 14.17
N SER A 137 -3.81 1.61 14.67
CA SER A 137 -2.79 2.65 14.59
C SER A 137 -2.43 3.01 13.15
N LEU A 138 -2.29 2.02 12.27
CA LEU A 138 -1.99 2.23 10.85
C LEU A 138 -3.21 2.72 10.08
N ASP A 139 -4.37 2.12 10.31
CA ASP A 139 -5.61 2.51 9.61
C ASP A 139 -5.95 3.99 9.86
N LEU A 140 -5.80 4.44 11.10
CA LEU A 140 -5.97 5.86 11.45
C LEU A 140 -4.88 6.75 10.84
N ALA A 141 -3.61 6.31 10.81
CA ALA A 141 -2.54 7.05 10.17
C ALA A 141 -2.79 7.23 8.67
N HIS A 142 -3.26 6.19 7.97
CA HIS A 142 -3.67 6.29 6.56
C HIS A 142 -4.87 7.21 6.37
N LEU A 143 -5.87 7.12 7.25
CA LEU A 143 -7.07 7.94 7.16
C LEU A 143 -6.74 9.43 7.34
N LEU A 144 -5.84 9.78 8.28
CA LEU A 144 -5.33 11.15 8.44
C LEU A 144 -4.73 11.68 7.14
N MET A 145 -3.86 10.90 6.49
CA MET A 145 -3.18 11.33 5.26
C MET A 145 -4.12 11.42 4.06
N ARG A 146 -5.05 10.48 3.90
CA ARG A 146 -6.09 10.55 2.85
C ARG A 146 -6.98 11.78 3.02
N THR A 147 -7.43 12.02 4.24
CA THR A 147 -8.29 13.18 4.54
C THR A 147 -7.57 14.50 4.32
N LEU A 148 -6.29 14.61 4.74
CA LEU A 148 -5.47 15.79 4.51
C LEU A 148 -5.28 16.06 3.01
N ALA A 149 -4.98 15.02 2.22
CA ALA A 149 -4.85 15.15 0.76
C ALA A 149 -6.17 15.53 0.09
N GLN A 150 -7.31 15.02 0.58
CA GLN A 150 -8.63 15.43 0.11
C GLN A 150 -8.88 16.91 0.39
N ILE A 151 -8.63 17.39 1.61
CA ILE A 151 -8.76 18.81 1.98
C ILE A 151 -7.92 19.68 1.04
N ARG A 152 -6.66 19.30 0.80
CA ARG A 152 -5.76 20.01 -0.10
C ARG A 152 -6.32 20.09 -1.52
N LYS A 153 -6.83 18.97 -2.06
CA LYS A 153 -7.39 18.89 -3.42
C LYS A 153 -8.72 19.62 -3.56
N GLU A 154 -9.51 19.71 -2.50
CA GLU A 154 -10.73 20.53 -2.47
C GLU A 154 -10.42 22.04 -2.58
N GLY A 155 -9.29 22.49 -2.05
CA GLY A 155 -8.84 23.89 -2.11
C GLY A 155 -9.78 24.90 -1.45
N LYS A 156 -10.59 24.48 -0.47
CA LYS A 156 -11.60 25.32 0.19
C LYS A 156 -11.18 25.80 1.58
N VAL A 157 -10.53 24.93 2.33
CA VAL A 157 -9.98 25.19 3.66
C VAL A 157 -8.55 24.71 3.68
N MET A 158 -7.71 25.19 4.62
CA MET A 158 -6.30 24.86 4.69
C MET A 158 -5.59 25.02 3.32
N THR A 159 -5.88 26.12 2.62
CA THR A 159 -5.44 26.35 1.23
C THR A 159 -3.92 26.47 1.06
N TYR A 160 -3.20 26.60 2.16
CA TYR A 160 -1.74 26.62 2.25
C TYR A 160 -1.10 25.23 2.14
N LEU A 161 -1.87 24.13 2.15
CA LEU A 161 -1.31 22.77 2.11
C LEU A 161 -0.60 22.47 0.80
N ARG A 162 0.61 21.90 0.92
CA ARG A 162 1.39 21.32 -0.18
C ARG A 162 1.31 19.78 -0.18
N PRO A 163 1.79 19.09 -1.23
CA PRO A 163 1.54 17.66 -1.38
C PRO A 163 2.19 16.73 -0.34
N ASP A 164 3.35 17.09 0.22
CA ASP A 164 4.10 16.24 1.14
C ASP A 164 3.57 16.33 2.58
N ALA A 165 3.31 15.18 3.19
CA ALA A 165 2.90 15.10 4.59
C ALA A 165 3.19 13.71 5.18
N LYS A 166 3.29 13.66 6.51
CA LYS A 166 3.44 12.43 7.30
C LYS A 166 2.51 12.45 8.51
N SER A 167 2.06 11.29 8.94
CA SER A 167 1.34 11.10 10.19
C SER A 167 1.89 9.93 10.98
N GLN A 168 1.74 9.98 12.30
CA GLN A 168 1.99 8.86 13.19
C GLN A 168 0.90 8.82 14.24
N VAL A 169 0.38 7.64 14.52
CA VAL A 169 -0.62 7.40 15.56
C VAL A 169 -0.08 6.40 16.55
N THR A 170 -0.07 6.79 17.84
CA THR A 170 0.31 5.93 18.97
C THR A 170 -0.94 5.53 19.72
N VAL A 171 -1.16 4.24 19.86
CA VAL A 171 -2.29 3.65 20.59
C VAL A 171 -1.79 2.91 21.79
N GLN A 172 -2.48 3.07 22.91
CA GLN A 172 -2.29 2.26 24.10
C GLN A 172 -3.12 0.99 23.99
N TYR A 173 -2.50 -0.14 24.33
CA TYR A 173 -3.12 -1.46 24.33
C TYR A 173 -3.10 -2.06 25.74
N SER A 174 -4.10 -2.86 26.07
CA SER A 174 -4.08 -3.73 27.26
C SER A 174 -3.05 -4.85 27.10
N ASP A 175 -2.79 -5.59 28.17
CA ASP A 175 -1.91 -6.78 28.14
C ASP A 175 -2.43 -7.88 27.20
N GLU A 176 -3.75 -7.92 26.96
CA GLU A 176 -4.41 -8.84 26.02
C GLU A 176 -4.35 -8.34 24.56
N GLY A 177 -3.69 -7.21 24.29
CA GLY A 177 -3.55 -6.64 22.96
C GLY A 177 -4.81 -5.97 22.42
N ILE A 178 -5.70 -5.48 23.31
CA ILE A 178 -6.91 -4.74 22.94
C ILE A 178 -6.59 -3.24 22.94
N PRO A 179 -6.89 -2.50 21.85
CA PRO A 179 -6.70 -1.05 21.81
C PRO A 179 -7.64 -0.37 22.83
N GLU A 180 -7.08 0.51 23.68
CA GLU A 180 -7.82 1.18 24.75
C GLU A 180 -8.03 2.67 24.49
N ARG A 181 -7.00 3.39 23.98
CA ARG A 181 -7.08 4.82 23.65
C ARG A 181 -5.97 5.24 22.69
N ILE A 182 -6.20 6.31 21.97
CA ILE A 182 -5.16 7.03 21.24
C ILE A 182 -4.41 7.90 22.22
N ASP A 183 -3.08 7.72 22.35
CA ASP A 183 -2.23 8.53 23.21
C ASP A 183 -1.70 9.77 22.47
N THR A 184 -1.22 9.56 21.25
CA THR A 184 -0.52 10.61 20.49
C THR A 184 -0.88 10.57 19.02
N ILE A 185 -1.10 11.74 18.43
CA ILE A 185 -1.19 11.95 16.98
C ILE A 185 -0.14 12.97 16.57
N VAL A 186 0.73 12.57 15.64
CA VAL A 186 1.71 13.46 14.99
C VAL A 186 1.25 13.72 13.55
N VAL A 187 1.25 14.97 13.13
CA VAL A 187 1.02 15.38 11.74
C VAL A 187 2.10 16.36 11.34
N SER A 188 2.88 16.03 10.31
CA SER A 188 3.81 16.95 9.66
C SER A 188 3.34 17.17 8.24
N THR A 189 3.06 18.42 7.87
CA THR A 189 2.57 18.75 6.54
C THR A 189 3.35 19.92 5.94
N GLN A 190 3.75 19.74 4.69
CA GLN A 190 4.33 20.81 3.88
C GLN A 190 3.26 21.87 3.61
N HIS A 191 3.68 23.15 3.65
CA HIS A 191 2.77 24.30 3.48
C HIS A 191 3.42 25.44 2.73
N ASP A 192 2.61 26.34 2.19
CA ASP A 192 3.06 27.63 1.64
C ASP A 192 3.58 28.52 2.78
N GLU A 193 4.43 29.46 2.44
CA GLU A 193 4.87 30.53 3.34
C GLU A 193 3.85 31.67 3.28
N PHE A 194 2.88 31.68 4.21
CA PHE A 194 1.72 32.57 4.16
C PHE A 194 1.69 33.63 5.27
N ALA A 195 2.56 33.53 6.26
CA ALA A 195 2.68 34.43 7.39
C ALA A 195 4.05 34.30 8.06
N ASP A 196 4.28 34.97 9.21
CA ASP A 196 5.43 34.69 10.06
C ASP A 196 5.37 33.27 10.66
N ASP A 197 6.53 32.77 11.08
CA ASP A 197 6.69 31.37 11.51
C ASP A 197 5.74 30.96 12.66
N GLN A 198 5.53 31.86 13.65
CA GLN A 198 4.67 31.58 14.78
C GLN A 198 3.19 31.53 14.36
N THR A 199 2.76 32.50 13.56
CA THR A 199 1.38 32.57 13.03
C THR A 199 1.08 31.35 12.16
N MET A 200 2.02 30.93 11.30
CA MET A 200 1.86 29.70 10.50
C MET A 200 1.71 28.48 11.38
N GLN A 201 2.58 28.31 12.38
CA GLN A 201 2.57 27.17 13.29
C GLN A 201 1.26 27.08 14.08
N ASP A 202 0.79 28.20 14.62
CA ASP A 202 -0.46 28.24 15.41
C ASP A 202 -1.68 27.97 14.52
N THR A 203 -1.71 28.52 13.31
CA THR A 203 -2.78 28.30 12.32
C THR A 203 -2.85 26.83 11.90
N ILE A 204 -1.71 26.23 11.51
CA ILE A 204 -1.66 24.83 11.06
C ILE A 204 -2.08 23.90 12.20
N ARG A 205 -1.59 24.16 13.43
CA ARG A 205 -1.97 23.38 14.60
C ARG A 205 -3.48 23.48 14.89
N HIS A 206 -4.02 24.69 14.87
CA HIS A 206 -5.44 24.93 15.05
C HIS A 206 -6.27 24.15 13.99
N ASP A 207 -5.90 24.26 12.73
CA ASP A 207 -6.65 23.65 11.63
C ASP A 207 -6.55 22.12 11.61
N VAL A 208 -5.40 21.56 11.98
CA VAL A 208 -5.27 20.11 12.16
C VAL A 208 -6.24 19.62 13.24
N ILE A 209 -6.31 20.28 14.40
CA ILE A 209 -7.16 19.85 15.50
C ILE A 209 -8.65 20.09 15.20
N ASN A 210 -9.00 21.23 14.57
CA ASN A 210 -10.39 21.65 14.45
C ASN A 210 -11.01 21.41 13.05
N ILE A 211 -10.21 21.06 12.03
CA ILE A 211 -10.70 20.72 10.69
C ILE A 211 -10.36 19.28 10.32
N LEU A 212 -9.07 18.90 10.37
CA LEU A 212 -8.63 17.58 9.94
C LEU A 212 -9.20 16.47 10.86
N ILE A 213 -9.02 16.59 12.18
CA ILE A 213 -9.46 15.55 13.14
C ILE A 213 -10.98 15.34 13.10
N PRO A 214 -11.85 16.37 13.10
CA PRO A 214 -13.29 16.18 12.92
C PRO A 214 -13.64 15.44 11.62
N ARG A 215 -13.07 15.84 10.47
CA ARG A 215 -13.30 15.15 9.18
C ARG A 215 -12.81 13.70 9.17
N VAL A 216 -11.76 13.38 9.92
CA VAL A 216 -11.32 12.00 10.11
C VAL A 216 -12.35 11.21 10.91
N LYS A 217 -12.84 11.76 12.04
CA LYS A 217 -13.87 11.14 12.87
C LYS A 217 -15.17 10.86 12.11
N GLU A 218 -15.59 11.76 11.23
CA GLU A 218 -16.79 11.60 10.37
C GLU A 218 -16.71 10.40 9.42
N GLN A 219 -15.52 9.96 9.06
CA GLN A 219 -15.30 8.81 8.17
C GLN A 219 -15.17 7.47 8.92
N ILE A 220 -15.14 7.48 10.25
CA ILE A 220 -15.05 6.29 11.08
C ILE A 220 -16.46 5.82 11.43
N HIS A 221 -16.84 4.62 10.97
CA HIS A 221 -18.16 4.05 11.25
C HIS A 221 -18.17 3.18 12.51
N SER A 222 -17.02 2.61 12.91
CA SER A 222 -16.89 1.79 14.10
C SER A 222 -16.95 2.62 15.39
N SER A 223 -17.98 2.41 16.21
CA SER A 223 -18.10 3.03 17.52
C SER A 223 -16.92 2.67 18.46
N LYS A 224 -16.34 1.46 18.30
CA LYS A 224 -15.16 1.03 19.06
C LYS A 224 -13.94 1.89 18.71
N VAL A 225 -13.71 2.16 17.43
CA VAL A 225 -12.59 3.00 16.99
C VAL A 225 -12.82 4.46 17.40
N LEU A 226 -14.05 4.98 17.25
CA LEU A 226 -14.40 6.33 17.72
C LEU A 226 -14.18 6.52 19.23
N ALA A 227 -14.46 5.49 20.03
CA ALA A 227 -14.26 5.54 21.49
C ALA A 227 -12.77 5.66 21.89
N LEU A 228 -11.83 5.38 21.00
CA LEU A 228 -10.38 5.57 21.25
C LEU A 228 -9.95 7.05 21.27
N PHE A 229 -10.79 7.95 20.72
CA PHE A 229 -10.55 9.40 20.71
C PHE A 229 -11.00 10.05 22.02
N GLY A 230 -10.13 10.00 23.03
CA GLY A 230 -10.34 10.71 24.31
C GLY A 230 -9.98 12.21 24.22
N ASP A 231 -10.17 12.92 25.33
CA ASP A 231 -9.85 14.35 25.45
C ASP A 231 -8.37 14.63 25.76
N ASP A 232 -7.61 13.58 26.12
CA ASP A 232 -6.22 13.64 26.56
C ASP A 232 -5.19 13.32 25.46
N ILE A 233 -5.60 13.30 24.20
CA ILE A 233 -4.72 13.04 23.06
C ILE A 233 -3.67 14.16 22.93
N LYS A 234 -2.40 13.76 22.84
CA LYS A 234 -1.27 14.65 22.58
C LYS A 234 -1.14 14.89 21.09
N TYR A 235 -1.33 16.14 20.65
CA TYR A 235 -1.17 16.52 19.24
C TYR A 235 0.18 17.21 19.03
N TYR A 236 1.01 16.61 18.15
CA TYR A 236 2.26 17.21 17.65
C TYR A 236 2.06 17.56 16.18
N VAL A 237 2.01 18.85 15.87
CA VAL A 237 1.81 19.36 14.51
C VAL A 237 3.03 20.15 14.09
N ASN A 238 3.67 19.79 13.00
CA ASN A 238 4.94 20.36 12.53
C ASN A 238 5.90 20.64 13.71
N PRO A 239 6.31 19.62 14.50
CA PRO A 239 7.02 19.83 15.76
C PRO A 239 8.40 20.50 15.60
N THR A 240 8.95 20.50 14.39
CA THR A 240 10.18 21.20 14.03
C THR A 240 9.96 22.64 13.57
N GLY A 241 8.69 23.12 13.53
CA GLY A 241 8.29 24.42 13.04
C GLY A 241 7.97 24.42 11.54
N LYS A 242 8.47 25.41 10.80
CA LYS A 242 8.23 25.63 9.37
C LYS A 242 8.60 24.42 8.50
N PHE A 243 7.67 24.01 7.63
CA PHE A 243 7.89 22.93 6.66
C PHE A 243 7.46 23.39 5.24
N VAL A 244 8.20 24.32 4.67
CA VAL A 244 7.98 24.85 3.31
C VAL A 244 8.77 24.06 2.28
N ILE A 245 10.02 23.68 2.59
CA ILE A 245 10.84 22.81 1.75
C ILE A 245 10.49 21.36 2.05
N GLY A 246 9.92 20.67 1.06
CA GLY A 246 9.48 19.27 1.18
C GLY A 246 9.29 18.65 -0.19
N GLY A 247 8.70 17.44 -0.21
CA GLY A 247 8.60 16.66 -1.42
C GLY A 247 9.96 16.26 -1.98
N PRO A 248 10.08 15.91 -3.28
CA PRO A 248 11.36 15.54 -3.90
C PRO A 248 12.45 16.62 -3.85
N HIS A 249 12.09 17.88 -3.60
CA HIS A 249 13.07 18.93 -3.36
C HIS A 249 13.69 18.86 -1.97
N GLY A 250 12.92 18.46 -0.97
CA GLY A 250 13.40 18.35 0.42
C GLY A 250 14.16 17.06 0.69
N ASP A 251 13.74 15.96 0.09
CA ASP A 251 14.32 14.62 0.28
C ASP A 251 14.15 13.78 -0.99
N THR A 252 15.09 12.89 -1.21
CA THR A 252 15.08 11.96 -2.35
C THR A 252 14.10 10.82 -2.11
N GLY A 253 13.33 10.46 -3.15
CA GLY A 253 12.42 9.32 -3.14
C GLY A 253 12.84 8.17 -4.06
N LEU A 254 12.58 6.95 -3.61
CA LEU A 254 12.76 5.74 -4.41
C LEU A 254 11.55 4.81 -4.26
N THR A 255 11.28 4.05 -5.31
CA THR A 255 10.31 2.95 -5.29
C THR A 255 10.67 1.94 -4.22
N GLY A 256 9.68 1.53 -3.40
CA GLY A 256 9.83 0.46 -2.42
C GLY A 256 10.53 0.85 -1.11
N ARG A 257 10.62 2.14 -0.76
CA ARG A 257 11.19 2.60 0.52
C ARG A 257 10.16 2.83 1.62
N LYS A 258 8.87 2.60 1.37
CA LYS A 258 7.78 2.74 2.36
C LYS A 258 7.02 1.43 2.58
N ILE A 259 7.73 0.29 2.50
CA ILE A 259 7.15 -1.06 2.56
C ILE A 259 6.37 -1.35 3.85
N ILE A 260 6.73 -0.75 4.96
CA ILE A 260 6.03 -0.92 6.23
C ILE A 260 4.71 -0.11 6.23
N VAL A 261 4.73 1.10 5.66
CA VAL A 261 3.53 1.92 5.42
C VAL A 261 2.59 1.21 4.43
N ASP A 262 3.15 0.55 3.43
CA ASP A 262 2.39 -0.17 2.39
C ASP A 262 1.68 -1.41 2.93
N THR A 263 2.11 -1.96 4.07
CA THR A 263 1.64 -3.24 4.63
C THR A 263 0.92 -3.07 5.96
N TYR A 264 1.59 -3.29 7.09
CA TYR A 264 0.90 -3.45 8.39
C TYR A 264 1.42 -2.50 9.48
N GLY A 265 2.20 -1.46 9.13
CA GLY A 265 2.66 -0.43 10.07
C GLY A 265 3.54 -0.96 11.21
N GLY A 266 4.18 -2.12 11.01
CA GLY A 266 5.05 -2.76 12.00
C GLY A 266 4.37 -3.82 12.87
N LYS A 267 3.05 -3.99 12.83
CA LYS A 267 2.33 -5.07 13.55
C LYS A 267 2.58 -6.44 12.92
N GLY A 268 2.54 -6.54 11.61
CA GLY A 268 2.91 -7.74 10.87
C GLY A 268 4.36 -7.69 10.39
N ALA A 269 5.00 -8.86 10.26
CA ALA A 269 6.31 -8.99 9.66
C ALA A 269 6.30 -8.62 8.17
N HIS A 270 7.47 -8.32 7.60
CA HIS A 270 7.68 -8.02 6.19
C HIS A 270 8.88 -8.78 5.64
N GLY A 271 8.78 -9.31 4.41
CA GLY A 271 9.86 -10.08 3.78
C GLY A 271 10.95 -9.23 3.13
N GLY A 272 10.77 -7.91 3.04
CA GLY A 272 11.74 -6.96 2.48
C GLY A 272 11.49 -6.60 1.01
N GLY A 273 10.68 -7.36 0.25
CA GLY A 273 10.40 -7.09 -1.16
C GLY A 273 9.47 -5.90 -1.36
N ALA A 274 9.85 -4.98 -2.24
CA ALA A 274 9.00 -3.88 -2.69
C ALA A 274 7.87 -4.39 -3.59
N PHE A 275 6.71 -3.69 -3.60
CA PHE A 275 5.56 -4.04 -4.42
C PHE A 275 5.46 -3.22 -5.70
N SER A 276 5.51 -1.88 -5.60
CA SER A 276 5.29 -0.98 -6.72
C SER A 276 6.26 -1.21 -7.87
N GLY A 277 5.78 -1.09 -9.09
CA GLY A 277 6.54 -1.32 -10.31
C GLY A 277 6.69 -2.79 -10.73
N LYS A 278 6.23 -3.74 -9.92
CA LYS A 278 6.34 -5.18 -10.19
C LYS A 278 5.01 -5.77 -10.68
N ASP A 279 5.03 -6.50 -11.80
CA ASP A 279 3.91 -7.28 -12.28
C ASP A 279 3.67 -8.55 -11.43
N SER A 280 2.53 -9.23 -11.66
CA SER A 280 2.08 -10.39 -10.89
C SER A 280 3.00 -11.61 -10.88
N SER A 281 3.97 -11.69 -11.80
CA SER A 281 4.96 -12.79 -11.82
C SER A 281 6.00 -12.68 -10.70
N LYS A 282 6.15 -11.51 -10.10
CA LYS A 282 7.04 -11.27 -8.98
C LYS A 282 6.30 -11.62 -7.68
N VAL A 283 6.72 -12.72 -7.07
CA VAL A 283 6.09 -13.27 -5.85
C VAL A 283 6.17 -12.31 -4.65
N ASP A 284 7.14 -11.41 -4.62
CA ASP A 284 7.21 -10.33 -3.62
C ASP A 284 5.87 -9.60 -3.49
N ARG A 285 5.21 -9.34 -4.60
CA ARG A 285 3.93 -8.65 -4.65
C ARG A 285 2.75 -9.64 -4.62
N SER A 286 2.70 -10.58 -5.55
CA SER A 286 1.56 -11.47 -5.72
C SER A 286 1.32 -12.38 -4.51
N ALA A 287 2.37 -12.97 -3.95
CA ALA A 287 2.25 -13.85 -2.79
C ALA A 287 2.02 -13.08 -1.48
N ALA A 288 2.50 -11.83 -1.35
CA ALA A 288 2.14 -10.97 -0.23
C ALA A 288 0.63 -10.65 -0.25
N TYR A 289 0.06 -10.39 -1.41
CA TYR A 289 -1.39 -10.20 -1.56
C TYR A 289 -2.17 -11.49 -1.25
N ALA A 290 -1.70 -12.64 -1.72
CA ALA A 290 -2.30 -13.92 -1.39
C ALA A 290 -2.24 -14.22 0.12
N ALA A 291 -1.11 -13.98 0.76
CA ALA A 291 -0.96 -14.15 2.21
C ALA A 291 -1.90 -13.21 3.00
N ARG A 292 -2.09 -11.96 2.54
CA ARG A 292 -3.10 -11.05 3.11
C ARG A 292 -4.51 -11.59 2.93
N HIS A 293 -4.87 -12.07 1.75
CA HIS A 293 -6.18 -12.66 1.47
C HIS A 293 -6.49 -13.83 2.42
N ILE A 294 -5.51 -14.71 2.64
CA ILE A 294 -5.62 -15.81 3.59
C ILE A 294 -5.83 -15.28 5.01
N ALA A 295 -4.91 -14.47 5.53
CA ALA A 295 -4.97 -13.95 6.90
C ALA A 295 -6.31 -13.24 7.18
N LYS A 296 -6.76 -12.41 6.22
CA LYS A 296 -8.01 -11.67 6.33
C LYS A 296 -9.24 -12.59 6.39
N ASN A 297 -9.32 -13.58 5.51
CA ASN A 297 -10.44 -14.52 5.48
C ASN A 297 -10.44 -15.44 6.71
N MET A 298 -9.26 -15.85 7.22
CA MET A 298 -9.14 -16.64 8.44
C MET A 298 -9.64 -15.89 9.67
N VAL A 299 -9.26 -14.62 9.83
CA VAL A 299 -9.75 -13.78 10.93
C VAL A 299 -11.24 -13.50 10.78
N ALA A 300 -11.72 -13.18 9.60
CA ALA A 300 -13.14 -12.95 9.33
C ALA A 300 -14.01 -14.20 9.55
N ALA A 301 -13.47 -15.40 9.27
CA ALA A 301 -14.15 -16.67 9.54
C ALA A 301 -14.24 -16.99 11.03
N GLY A 302 -13.46 -16.31 11.88
CA GLY A 302 -13.44 -16.55 13.32
C GLY A 302 -12.44 -17.62 13.78
N VAL A 303 -11.46 -17.99 12.94
CA VAL A 303 -10.40 -18.95 13.33
C VAL A 303 -9.49 -18.35 14.41
N SER A 304 -9.20 -17.06 14.33
CA SER A 304 -8.42 -16.31 15.31
C SER A 304 -8.81 -14.83 15.29
N ASP A 305 -8.56 -14.10 16.38
CA ASP A 305 -8.70 -12.63 16.40
C ASP A 305 -7.55 -11.90 15.74
N GLU A 306 -6.42 -12.58 15.58
CA GLU A 306 -5.20 -12.05 14.99
C GLU A 306 -4.44 -13.19 14.30
N MET A 307 -3.88 -12.93 13.13
CA MET A 307 -3.16 -13.96 12.39
C MET A 307 -2.09 -13.38 11.50
N LEU A 308 -0.88 -13.94 11.59
CA LEU A 308 0.20 -13.78 10.65
C LEU A 308 0.34 -15.06 9.82
N VAL A 309 0.46 -14.90 8.50
CA VAL A 309 0.74 -15.99 7.56
C VAL A 309 2.03 -15.66 6.82
N GLN A 310 3.00 -16.56 6.84
CA GLN A 310 4.19 -16.50 6.00
C GLN A 310 4.11 -17.56 4.90
N VAL A 311 4.47 -17.15 3.69
CA VAL A 311 4.66 -18.08 2.55
C VAL A 311 6.06 -17.86 2.01
N SER A 312 6.81 -18.93 1.70
CA SER A 312 8.15 -18.80 1.12
C SER A 312 8.29 -19.58 -0.18
N TYR A 313 9.12 -19.05 -1.09
CA TYR A 313 9.38 -19.64 -2.40
C TYR A 313 10.87 -19.80 -2.66
N ALA A 314 11.21 -20.77 -3.50
CA ALA A 314 12.49 -20.87 -4.17
C ALA A 314 12.33 -20.52 -5.65
N ILE A 315 13.31 -19.85 -6.23
CA ILE A 315 13.30 -19.48 -7.66
C ILE A 315 13.07 -20.71 -8.55
N GLY A 316 12.21 -20.60 -9.53
CA GLY A 316 11.88 -21.68 -10.48
C GLY A 316 11.02 -22.82 -9.92
N ILE A 317 10.59 -22.75 -8.65
CA ILE A 317 9.71 -23.76 -8.03
C ILE A 317 8.29 -23.17 -7.90
N ALA A 318 7.29 -23.89 -8.39
CA ALA A 318 5.90 -23.43 -8.38
C ALA A 318 5.24 -23.55 -6.98
N LYS A 319 5.46 -24.65 -6.28
CA LYS A 319 4.90 -24.84 -4.94
C LYS A 319 5.67 -24.01 -3.91
N PRO A 320 5.00 -23.40 -2.93
CA PRO A 320 5.69 -22.78 -1.81
C PRO A 320 6.52 -23.82 -1.05
N MET A 321 7.66 -23.38 -0.49
CA MET A 321 8.54 -24.21 0.30
C MET A 321 7.96 -24.52 1.68
N ASN A 322 7.24 -23.54 2.25
CA ASN A 322 6.52 -23.70 3.51
C ASN A 322 5.40 -22.65 3.64
N ILE A 323 4.45 -22.97 4.52
CA ILE A 323 3.46 -22.04 5.07
C ILE A 323 3.66 -22.05 6.59
N TYR A 324 3.85 -20.87 7.17
CA TYR A 324 3.92 -20.68 8.61
C TYR A 324 2.78 -19.80 9.07
N VAL A 325 2.16 -20.14 10.19
CA VAL A 325 1.08 -19.38 10.83
C VAL A 325 1.47 -19.04 12.25
N ASN A 326 1.10 -17.84 12.68
CA ASN A 326 1.14 -17.42 14.08
C ASN A 326 -0.17 -16.74 14.44
N THR A 327 -0.92 -17.31 15.36
CA THR A 327 -2.17 -16.76 15.89
C THR A 327 -1.93 -15.92 17.15
N TYR A 328 -0.69 -15.74 17.57
CA TYR A 328 -0.30 -14.99 18.77
C TYR A 328 -1.01 -15.49 20.04
N GLY A 329 -1.38 -16.79 20.08
CA GLY A 329 -2.14 -17.37 21.16
C GLY A 329 -3.63 -16.96 21.19
N ARG A 330 -4.14 -16.34 20.13
CA ARG A 330 -5.53 -15.84 20.01
C ARG A 330 -6.42 -16.75 19.15
N SER A 331 -5.96 -17.99 18.88
CA SER A 331 -6.75 -19.00 18.17
C SER A 331 -8.06 -19.30 18.90
N LYS A 332 -9.15 -19.44 18.16
CA LYS A 332 -10.49 -19.80 18.63
C LYS A 332 -10.87 -21.23 18.26
N VAL A 333 -9.97 -21.95 17.61
CA VAL A 333 -10.14 -23.36 17.24
C VAL A 333 -9.21 -24.23 18.06
N GLY A 334 -9.59 -25.50 18.29
CA GLY A 334 -8.79 -26.46 19.08
C GLY A 334 -7.61 -27.05 18.30
N MET A 335 -6.95 -26.25 17.44
CA MET A 335 -5.84 -26.65 16.59
C MET A 335 -4.60 -25.81 16.88
N SER A 336 -3.43 -26.40 16.77
CA SER A 336 -2.16 -25.68 16.78
C SER A 336 -1.96 -24.85 15.50
N ASP A 337 -1.08 -23.85 15.55
CA ASP A 337 -0.74 -23.04 14.37
C ASP A 337 -0.21 -23.90 13.20
N GLY A 338 0.51 -24.98 13.50
CA GLY A 338 0.98 -25.94 12.48
C GLY A 338 -0.15 -26.75 11.82
N GLU A 339 -1.20 -27.11 12.54
CA GLU A 339 -2.39 -27.77 11.98
C GLU A 339 -3.22 -26.77 11.16
N ILE A 340 -3.33 -25.52 11.61
CA ILE A 340 -3.96 -24.45 10.84
C ILE A 340 -3.21 -24.22 9.53
N ALA A 341 -1.86 -24.20 9.54
CA ALA A 341 -1.05 -24.04 8.33
C ALA A 341 -1.30 -25.15 7.30
N LYS A 342 -1.44 -26.41 7.74
CA LYS A 342 -1.80 -27.55 6.85
C LYS A 342 -3.18 -27.37 6.21
N LYS A 343 -4.17 -26.91 6.97
CA LYS A 343 -5.50 -26.62 6.41
C LYS A 343 -5.46 -25.47 5.40
N ILE A 344 -4.62 -24.44 5.60
CA ILE A 344 -4.42 -23.39 4.62
C ILE A 344 -3.85 -23.95 3.33
N GLU A 345 -2.88 -24.88 3.39
CA GLU A 345 -2.31 -25.54 2.21
C GLU A 345 -3.36 -26.33 1.42
N GLU A 346 -4.30 -26.96 2.11
CA GLU A 346 -5.43 -27.70 1.48
C GLU A 346 -6.44 -26.76 0.82
N LEU A 347 -6.70 -25.58 1.41
CA LEU A 347 -7.75 -24.65 1.00
C LEU A 347 -7.30 -23.70 -0.10
N PHE A 348 -6.00 -23.35 -0.19
CA PHE A 348 -5.49 -22.30 -1.06
C PHE A 348 -4.38 -22.82 -1.98
N ASP A 349 -4.58 -22.69 -3.28
CA ASP A 349 -3.53 -22.93 -4.26
C ASP A 349 -2.59 -21.72 -4.34
N LEU A 350 -1.40 -21.87 -3.79
CA LEU A 350 -0.40 -20.79 -3.68
C LEU A 350 0.68 -20.88 -4.76
N ARG A 351 0.47 -21.63 -5.82
CA ARG A 351 1.33 -21.56 -7.00
C ARG A 351 1.22 -20.16 -7.64
N PRO A 352 2.30 -19.55 -8.11
CA PRO A 352 2.29 -18.16 -8.62
C PRO A 352 1.19 -17.91 -9.66
N LYS A 353 0.99 -18.83 -10.59
CA LYS A 353 -0.05 -18.72 -11.62
C LYS A 353 -1.47 -18.85 -11.08
N ALA A 354 -1.66 -19.68 -10.06
CA ALA A 354 -2.96 -19.82 -9.38
C ALA A 354 -3.31 -18.53 -8.62
N ILE A 355 -2.33 -17.93 -7.93
CA ILE A 355 -2.50 -16.62 -7.27
C ILE A 355 -2.90 -15.55 -8.28
N GLU A 356 -2.15 -15.44 -9.38
CA GLU A 356 -2.40 -14.46 -10.44
C GLU A 356 -3.83 -14.56 -10.97
N ARG A 357 -4.30 -15.78 -11.23
CA ARG A 357 -5.66 -16.08 -11.73
C ARG A 357 -6.73 -15.78 -10.68
N THR A 358 -6.56 -16.28 -9.47
CA THR A 358 -7.53 -16.12 -8.37
C THR A 358 -7.74 -14.67 -7.99
N LEU A 359 -6.66 -13.91 -7.87
CA LEU A 359 -6.69 -12.49 -7.52
C LEU A 359 -6.76 -11.56 -8.74
N LYS A 360 -6.86 -12.11 -9.97
CA LYS A 360 -6.99 -11.36 -11.24
C LYS A 360 -5.91 -10.30 -11.44
N LEU A 361 -4.66 -10.62 -11.10
CA LEU A 361 -3.56 -9.65 -11.00
C LEU A 361 -3.00 -9.16 -12.36
N ARG A 362 -3.51 -9.61 -13.49
CA ARG A 362 -3.12 -9.10 -14.83
C ARG A 362 -3.96 -7.91 -15.29
N GLN A 363 -4.67 -7.25 -14.39
CA GLN A 363 -5.40 -6.03 -14.65
C GLN A 363 -4.57 -4.80 -14.28
N PRO A 364 -4.81 -3.64 -14.92
CA PRO A 364 -4.14 -2.38 -14.56
C PRO A 364 -4.74 -1.77 -13.28
N MET A 365 -4.50 -2.42 -12.13
CA MET A 365 -5.08 -2.14 -10.82
C MET A 365 -4.13 -1.47 -9.82
N TYR A 366 -2.89 -1.21 -10.21
CA TYR A 366 -1.78 -1.00 -9.29
C TYR A 366 -1.57 0.44 -8.85
N VAL A 367 -1.85 1.44 -9.69
CA VAL A 367 -1.66 2.85 -9.30
C VAL A 367 -2.48 3.25 -8.07
N GLU A 368 -3.64 2.63 -7.85
CA GLU A 368 -4.49 2.86 -6.68
C GLU A 368 -3.91 2.27 -5.40
N THR A 369 -2.96 1.34 -5.50
CA THR A 369 -2.29 0.74 -4.34
C THR A 369 -1.09 1.56 -3.86
N ALA A 370 -0.52 2.36 -4.74
CA ALA A 370 0.77 3.01 -4.55
C ALA A 370 0.77 4.16 -3.52
N ALA A 371 -0.36 4.48 -2.90
CA ALA A 371 -0.46 5.45 -1.82
C ALA A 371 -1.51 4.99 -0.79
N TYR A 372 -1.25 5.31 0.48
CA TYR A 372 -2.16 5.03 1.62
C TYR A 372 -2.37 3.53 1.90
N GLY A 373 -1.37 2.71 1.65
CA GLY A 373 -1.35 1.28 1.93
C GLY A 373 -1.97 0.40 0.84
N HIS A 374 -1.37 -0.77 0.64
CA HIS A 374 -1.86 -1.81 -0.26
C HIS A 374 -2.94 -2.67 0.39
N MET A 375 -2.98 -2.69 1.74
CA MET A 375 -3.88 -3.52 2.54
C MET A 375 -4.93 -2.65 3.24
N GLY A 376 -6.02 -3.29 3.70
CA GLY A 376 -7.12 -2.61 4.40
C GLY A 376 -8.02 -1.76 3.49
N ARG A 377 -7.95 -1.96 2.19
CA ARG A 377 -8.75 -1.24 1.20
C ARG A 377 -10.05 -1.97 0.89
N LYS A 378 -11.02 -1.23 0.36
CA LYS A 378 -12.30 -1.82 -0.05
C LYS A 378 -12.23 -2.33 -1.48
N PRO A 379 -12.58 -3.60 -1.77
CA PRO A 379 -12.73 -4.08 -3.14
C PRO A 379 -13.80 -3.28 -3.88
N GLU A 380 -13.50 -2.84 -5.09
CA GLU A 380 -14.43 -2.11 -5.95
C GLU A 380 -14.13 -2.35 -7.43
N ILE A 381 -15.13 -2.13 -8.28
CA ILE A 381 -14.94 -2.09 -9.73
C ILE A 381 -14.82 -0.63 -10.16
N LYS A 382 -13.72 -0.29 -10.81
CA LYS A 382 -13.43 1.06 -11.29
C LYS A 382 -13.25 1.07 -12.80
N LYS A 383 -13.96 1.94 -13.47
CA LYS A 383 -13.75 2.21 -14.89
C LYS A 383 -12.50 3.09 -15.07
N LYS A 384 -11.49 2.56 -15.74
CA LYS A 384 -10.21 3.24 -16.01
C LYS A 384 -10.04 3.45 -17.52
N THR A 385 -9.63 4.66 -17.92
CA THR A 385 -9.34 5.00 -19.32
C THR A 385 -7.85 5.22 -19.48
N PHE A 386 -7.27 4.51 -20.45
CA PHE A 386 -5.88 4.57 -20.81
C PHE A 386 -5.74 5.19 -22.20
N THR A 387 -4.98 6.26 -22.28
CA THR A 387 -4.67 6.98 -23.52
C THR A 387 -3.21 6.77 -23.91
N SER A 388 -2.95 6.68 -25.20
CA SER A 388 -1.61 6.53 -25.76
C SER A 388 -1.51 7.28 -27.06
N HIS A 389 -0.33 7.79 -27.42
CA HIS A 389 -0.05 8.29 -28.76
C HIS A 389 0.17 7.17 -29.78
N TYR A 390 0.39 5.94 -29.30
CA TYR A 390 0.77 4.79 -30.15
C TYR A 390 -0.34 3.75 -30.27
N HIS A 391 -1.35 3.82 -29.41
CA HIS A 391 -2.45 2.85 -29.34
C HIS A 391 -3.78 3.55 -29.20
N GLU A 392 -4.85 2.91 -29.65
CA GLU A 392 -6.22 3.40 -29.43
C GLU A 392 -6.54 3.52 -27.93
N THR A 393 -7.31 4.54 -27.59
CA THR A 393 -7.78 4.71 -26.21
C THR A 393 -8.58 3.48 -25.75
N LYS A 394 -8.21 2.90 -24.63
CA LYS A 394 -8.92 1.79 -24.01
C LYS A 394 -9.61 2.22 -22.73
N THR A 395 -10.86 1.77 -22.54
CA THR A 395 -11.59 1.89 -21.27
C THR A 395 -11.88 0.50 -20.77
N ILE A 396 -11.46 0.22 -19.54
CA ILE A 396 -11.48 -1.11 -18.92
C ILE A 396 -12.16 -1.00 -17.55
N ASP A 397 -13.08 -1.90 -17.25
CA ASP A 397 -13.60 -2.09 -15.89
C ASP A 397 -12.61 -2.96 -15.11
N VAL A 398 -11.95 -2.35 -14.13
CA VAL A 398 -10.87 -2.97 -13.35
C VAL A 398 -11.37 -3.28 -11.95
N GLU A 399 -11.19 -4.52 -11.50
CA GLU A 399 -11.50 -4.93 -10.14
C GLU A 399 -10.32 -4.66 -9.23
N LEU A 400 -10.44 -3.64 -8.36
CA LEU A 400 -9.39 -3.20 -7.44
C LEU A 400 -9.40 -3.99 -6.13
N PHE A 401 -8.23 -4.15 -5.51
CA PHE A 401 -8.04 -4.74 -4.18
C PHE A 401 -8.68 -6.12 -4.01
N THR A 402 -8.53 -6.98 -4.99
CA THR A 402 -9.14 -8.33 -5.02
C THR A 402 -8.74 -9.20 -3.84
N TRP A 403 -7.53 -9.02 -3.29
CA TRP A 403 -7.02 -9.71 -2.10
C TRP A 403 -7.69 -9.27 -0.79
N GLU A 404 -8.49 -8.23 -0.81
CA GLU A 404 -9.28 -7.77 0.34
C GLU A 404 -10.70 -8.37 0.40
N LYS A 405 -11.08 -9.21 -0.57
CA LYS A 405 -12.37 -9.90 -0.56
C LYS A 405 -12.48 -10.91 0.58
N LEU A 406 -13.71 -11.08 1.07
CA LEU A 406 -14.09 -12.07 2.08
C LEU A 406 -14.83 -13.25 1.43
N ASP A 407 -14.33 -13.74 0.31
CA ASP A 407 -14.95 -14.73 -0.55
C ASP A 407 -14.61 -16.18 -0.18
N ARG A 408 -13.77 -16.40 0.86
CA ARG A 408 -13.39 -17.72 1.36
C ARG A 408 -13.88 -18.01 2.79
N VAL A 409 -14.63 -17.09 3.39
CA VAL A 409 -15.08 -17.20 4.78
C VAL A 409 -15.90 -18.46 5.02
N GLU A 410 -16.86 -18.76 4.15
CA GLU A 410 -17.73 -19.94 4.31
C GLU A 410 -16.96 -21.27 4.12
N ASP A 411 -16.06 -21.35 3.14
CA ASP A 411 -15.21 -22.53 2.92
C ASP A 411 -14.33 -22.79 4.16
N ILE A 412 -13.77 -21.71 4.74
CA ILE A 412 -12.95 -21.78 5.94
C ILE A 412 -13.79 -22.24 7.13
N ARG A 413 -14.97 -21.65 7.36
CA ARG A 413 -15.87 -22.07 8.44
C ARG A 413 -16.19 -23.55 8.35
N GLN A 414 -16.54 -24.03 7.17
CA GLN A 414 -16.82 -25.46 6.95
C GLN A 414 -15.58 -26.32 7.26
N ALA A 415 -14.40 -25.95 6.78
CA ALA A 415 -13.17 -26.70 6.98
C ALA A 415 -12.72 -26.77 8.44
N PHE A 416 -13.03 -25.74 9.24
CA PHE A 416 -12.69 -25.64 10.66
C PHE A 416 -13.84 -26.03 11.60
N GLY A 417 -15.00 -26.41 11.08
CA GLY A 417 -16.19 -26.79 11.87
C GLY A 417 -16.76 -25.62 12.68
N LEU A 418 -16.65 -24.42 12.16
CA LEU A 418 -17.22 -23.19 12.76
C LEU A 418 -18.64 -22.97 12.24
N SER A 419 -19.56 -22.58 13.14
CA SER A 419 -20.96 -22.27 12.81
C SER A 419 -21.14 -20.84 12.28
#